data_9b44bbf9bd26dd29d3aed27b0b1a408b
#
_entry.id   9b44bbf9bd26dd29d3aed27b0b1a408b
#
_cell.length_a   1.000
_cell.length_b   1.000
_cell.length_c   1.000
_cell.angle_alpha   90.00
_cell.angle_beta   90.00
_cell.angle_gamma   90.00
#
_symmetry.space_group_name_H-M   'P 1'
#
loop_
_entity.id
_entity.type
_entity.pdbx_description
1 polymer ?
#
loop_
_entity_poly.entity_id
_entity_poly.type
_entity_poly.pdbx_seq_one_letter_code
_entity_poly.pdbx_strand_id
1 'polypeptide(L)'
;IYGDAGVESLQNARVAVFGLGGVGGQVCEALVRTGLGSIDIIDHDVVDLTNLNRQIIATQNTVGMRKIDAMEKRLASINPQCKIKKHDCFFLPETAPQFDFSCYDYIVDAIDTVTAKLELIMCAKNAGVPIISAMGAGNKTDPTALRIADISETSVCRLARIMRKELRKRGIEHVKVCYSTEPSITPDEKQENQEQVTESQPTCADSHSTLNADSAAPHAESTTPHKGRRSTPGSNAFVPCAMGLALAAEVVRSLTDKATSTN
;
A
#
# COMPACT_ATOMS: atom_id res chain seq x y z
N ILE A 1 -10.58 27.27 0.00
CA ILE A 1 -10.86 26.42 -1.16
C ILE A 1 -12.16 25.66 -0.93
N TYR A 2 -12.32 25.02 0.24
CA TYR A 2 -13.48 24.16 0.55
C TYR A 2 -14.64 24.90 1.22
N GLY A 3 -14.47 26.17 1.61
CA GLY A 3 -15.44 26.92 2.42
C GLY A 3 -15.63 26.34 3.83
N ASP A 4 -16.42 27.03 4.65
CA ASP A 4 -16.62 26.61 6.05
C ASP A 4 -17.36 25.25 6.14
N ALA A 5 -18.38 25.03 5.32
CA ALA A 5 -19.13 23.77 5.29
C ALA A 5 -18.26 22.58 4.86
N GLY A 6 -17.36 22.76 3.87
CA GLY A 6 -16.42 21.72 3.45
C GLY A 6 -15.37 21.40 4.52
N VAL A 7 -14.89 22.42 5.23
CA VAL A 7 -13.94 22.23 6.35
C VAL A 7 -14.66 21.48 7.50
N GLU A 8 -15.87 21.87 7.85
CA GLU A 8 -16.65 21.19 8.87
C GLU A 8 -16.94 19.71 8.50
N SER A 9 -17.27 19.44 7.22
CA SER A 9 -17.46 18.08 6.72
C SER A 9 -16.19 17.23 6.90
N LEU A 10 -15.01 17.78 6.58
CA LEU A 10 -13.73 17.08 6.76
C LEU A 10 -13.42 16.83 8.23
N GLN A 11 -13.66 17.81 9.11
CA GLN A 11 -13.41 17.69 10.55
C GLN A 11 -14.31 16.64 11.23
N ASN A 12 -15.50 16.43 10.70
CA ASN A 12 -16.44 15.42 11.20
C ASN A 12 -16.25 14.04 10.55
N ALA A 13 -15.53 13.95 9.43
CA ALA A 13 -15.36 12.72 8.69
C ALA A 13 -14.34 11.76 9.32
N ARG A 14 -14.63 10.46 9.13
CA ARG A 14 -13.74 9.35 9.49
C ARG A 14 -13.40 8.52 8.26
N VAL A 15 -12.12 8.43 7.95
CA VAL A 15 -11.59 7.68 6.79
C VAL A 15 -10.74 6.51 7.26
N ALA A 16 -10.94 5.33 6.66
CA ALA A 16 -10.06 4.18 6.86
C ALA A 16 -9.10 4.03 5.68
N VAL A 17 -7.80 3.87 5.97
CA VAL A 17 -6.74 3.65 4.98
C VAL A 17 -6.09 2.30 5.22
N PHE A 18 -6.29 1.38 4.30
CA PHE A 18 -5.76 0.03 4.34
C PHE A 18 -4.46 -0.05 3.51
N GLY A 19 -3.34 -0.32 4.19
CA GLY A 19 -1.99 -0.36 3.64
C GLY A 19 -1.26 0.99 3.76
N LEU A 20 -0.10 1.00 4.41
CA LEU A 20 0.73 2.19 4.67
C LEU A 20 2.03 2.19 3.86
N GLY A 21 1.97 1.64 2.66
CA GLY A 21 3.06 1.65 1.70
C GLY A 21 3.30 3.03 1.05
N GLY A 22 3.94 3.03 -0.13
CA GLY A 22 4.23 4.25 -0.89
C GLY A 22 2.98 5.04 -1.31
N VAL A 23 1.85 4.36 -1.50
CA VAL A 23 0.55 4.99 -1.84
C VAL A 23 -0.17 5.42 -0.57
N GLY A 24 -0.49 4.48 0.34
CA GLY A 24 -1.34 4.76 1.50
C GLY A 24 -0.71 5.73 2.48
N GLY A 25 0.61 5.73 2.63
CA GLY A 25 1.31 6.73 3.45
C GLY A 25 1.08 8.16 2.97
N GLN A 26 1.10 8.40 1.67
CA GLN A 26 0.80 9.71 1.08
C GLN A 26 -0.68 10.08 1.23
N VAL A 27 -1.58 9.10 1.12
CA VAL A 27 -3.00 9.32 1.38
C VAL A 27 -3.21 9.83 2.79
N CYS A 28 -2.68 9.12 3.80
CA CYS A 28 -2.83 9.49 5.21
C CYS A 28 -2.33 10.91 5.47
N GLU A 29 -1.13 11.23 5.00
CA GLU A 29 -0.56 12.57 5.19
C GLU A 29 -1.40 13.66 4.53
N ALA A 30 -1.80 13.48 3.28
CA ALA A 30 -2.59 14.46 2.55
C ALA A 30 -3.95 14.71 3.21
N LEU A 31 -4.65 13.66 3.66
CA LEU A 31 -5.94 13.78 4.34
C LEU A 31 -5.81 14.55 5.66
N VAL A 32 -4.81 14.22 6.48
CA VAL A 32 -4.59 14.88 7.78
C VAL A 32 -4.18 16.34 7.60
N ARG A 33 -3.35 16.67 6.58
CA ARG A 33 -3.00 18.05 6.21
C ARG A 33 -4.20 18.86 5.73
N THR A 34 -5.20 18.20 5.16
CA THR A 34 -6.42 18.85 4.67
C THR A 34 -7.45 19.09 5.79
N GLY A 35 -7.19 18.64 7.02
CA GLY A 35 -8.04 18.88 8.18
C GLY A 35 -9.02 17.74 8.49
N LEU A 36 -8.75 16.51 8.04
CA LEU A 36 -9.55 15.34 8.40
C LEU A 36 -9.61 15.15 9.91
N GLY A 37 -10.81 14.93 10.44
CA GLY A 37 -11.03 14.80 11.89
C GLY A 37 -10.69 13.44 12.48
N SER A 38 -10.86 12.36 11.71
CA SER A 38 -10.54 10.99 12.20
C SER A 38 -10.01 10.09 11.09
N ILE A 39 -8.96 9.33 11.40
CA ILE A 39 -8.35 8.39 10.47
C ILE A 39 -8.06 7.05 11.17
N ASP A 40 -8.51 5.96 10.55
CA ASP A 40 -8.08 4.61 10.91
C ASP A 40 -6.97 4.19 9.96
N ILE A 41 -5.84 3.74 10.49
CA ILE A 41 -4.68 3.30 9.74
C ILE A 41 -4.44 1.81 9.98
N ILE A 42 -4.40 1.04 8.91
CA ILE A 42 -4.35 -0.42 8.94
C ILE A 42 -3.12 -0.92 8.17
N ASP A 43 -2.19 -1.55 8.88
CA ASP A 43 -0.99 -2.20 8.32
C ASP A 43 -0.39 -3.14 9.37
N HIS A 44 0.32 -4.18 8.94
CA HIS A 44 0.94 -5.17 9.84
C HIS A 44 2.47 -5.19 9.73
N ASP A 45 3.03 -4.44 8.80
CA ASP A 45 4.46 -4.46 8.49
C ASP A 45 5.29 -3.60 9.45
N VAL A 46 6.59 -3.83 9.38
CA VAL A 46 7.63 -2.93 9.88
C VAL A 46 8.20 -2.11 8.73
N VAL A 47 8.79 -0.97 9.04
CA VAL A 47 9.55 -0.17 8.08
C VAL A 47 10.84 -0.91 7.74
N ASP A 48 11.03 -1.21 6.46
CA ASP A 48 12.22 -1.88 5.92
C ASP A 48 13.11 -0.89 5.18
N LEU A 49 14.40 -1.19 5.09
CA LEU A 49 15.39 -0.38 4.36
C LEU A 49 15.00 -0.18 2.88
N THR A 50 14.43 -1.19 2.25
CA THR A 50 13.94 -1.14 0.85
C THR A 50 12.73 -0.23 0.65
N ASN A 51 12.13 0.27 1.73
CA ASN A 51 11.00 1.19 1.68
C ASN A 51 11.41 2.66 1.54
N LEU A 52 12.67 3.00 1.83
CA LEU A 52 13.20 4.37 1.86
C LEU A 52 13.01 5.11 0.53
N ASN A 53 13.01 4.40 -0.57
CA ASN A 53 12.90 4.98 -1.91
C ASN A 53 11.51 5.53 -2.27
N ARG A 54 10.44 5.22 -1.46
CA ARG A 54 9.06 5.60 -1.82
C ARG A 54 8.07 5.76 -0.68
N GLN A 55 8.35 5.25 0.51
CA GLN A 55 7.39 5.32 1.63
C GLN A 55 7.72 6.53 2.51
N ILE A 56 6.75 7.43 2.69
CA ILE A 56 6.93 8.70 3.40
C ILE A 56 7.31 8.54 4.87
N ILE A 57 6.94 7.41 5.48
CA ILE A 57 7.29 7.06 6.86
C ILE A 57 8.65 6.39 6.99
N ALA A 58 9.23 5.94 5.88
CA ALA A 58 10.51 5.24 5.88
C ALA A 58 11.66 6.25 5.84
N THR A 59 12.41 6.29 6.93
CA THR A 59 13.64 7.07 7.10
C THR A 59 14.65 6.21 7.84
N GLN A 60 15.93 6.59 7.85
CA GLN A 60 16.95 5.87 8.62
C GLN A 60 16.57 5.70 10.11
N ASN A 61 15.83 6.70 10.67
CA ASN A 61 15.42 6.68 12.07
C ASN A 61 14.18 5.82 12.35
N THR A 62 13.47 5.37 11.32
CA THR A 62 12.22 4.61 11.47
C THR A 62 12.33 3.16 11.01
N VAL A 63 13.46 2.76 10.39
CA VAL A 63 13.72 1.36 10.02
C VAL A 63 13.59 0.47 11.25
N GLY A 64 12.83 -0.63 11.11
CA GLY A 64 12.51 -1.56 12.21
C GLY A 64 11.29 -1.16 13.06
N MET A 65 10.75 0.06 12.92
CA MET A 65 9.50 0.45 13.61
C MET A 65 8.27 -0.16 12.91
N ARG A 66 7.21 -0.44 13.67
CA ARG A 66 5.90 -0.76 13.08
C ARG A 66 5.44 0.41 12.19
N LYS A 67 4.96 0.14 10.98
CA LYS A 67 4.51 1.20 10.07
C LYS A 67 3.39 2.05 10.67
N ILE A 68 2.46 1.44 11.40
CA ILE A 68 1.38 2.15 12.08
C ILE A 68 1.90 3.12 13.14
N ASP A 69 2.97 2.79 13.87
CA ASP A 69 3.56 3.66 14.90
C ASP A 69 4.34 4.82 14.26
N ALA A 70 5.09 4.54 13.19
CA ALA A 70 5.79 5.57 12.44
C ALA A 70 4.81 6.55 11.79
N MET A 71 3.68 6.05 11.26
CA MET A 71 2.64 6.87 10.67
C MET A 71 1.91 7.71 11.73
N GLU A 72 1.49 7.11 12.84
CA GLU A 72 0.84 7.85 13.94
C GLU A 72 1.68 9.04 14.40
N LYS A 73 2.98 8.80 14.71
CA LYS A 73 3.90 9.87 15.12
C LYS A 73 3.96 11.00 14.09
N ARG A 74 4.02 10.64 12.81
CA ARG A 74 4.07 11.61 11.71
C ARG A 74 2.78 12.41 11.62
N LEU A 75 1.63 11.76 11.61
CA LEU A 75 0.32 12.41 11.51
C LEU A 75 0.01 13.30 12.71
N ALA A 76 0.33 12.85 13.93
CA ALA A 76 0.16 13.63 15.14
C ALA A 76 1.03 14.91 15.14
N SER A 77 2.21 14.87 14.50
CA SER A 77 3.06 16.05 14.34
C SER A 77 2.52 17.06 13.32
N ILE A 78 1.60 16.63 12.43
CA ILE A 78 0.98 17.48 11.41
C ILE A 78 -0.30 18.10 11.96
N ASN A 79 -1.21 17.28 12.50
CA ASN A 79 -2.48 17.74 13.07
C ASN A 79 -2.76 16.96 14.37
N PRO A 80 -2.43 17.52 15.54
CA PRO A 80 -2.64 16.86 16.82
C PRO A 80 -4.12 16.71 17.20
N GLN A 81 -5.04 17.38 16.51
CA GLN A 81 -6.47 17.27 16.74
C GLN A 81 -7.11 16.09 15.98
N CYS A 82 -6.45 15.55 14.96
CA CYS A 82 -6.93 14.40 14.21
C CYS A 82 -6.91 13.15 15.11
N LYS A 83 -8.04 12.48 15.23
CA LYS A 83 -8.15 11.21 15.97
C LYS A 83 -7.58 10.08 15.13
N ILE A 84 -6.47 9.49 15.56
CA ILE A 84 -5.79 8.42 14.85
C ILE A 84 -6.07 7.10 15.56
N LYS A 85 -6.67 6.13 14.86
CA LYS A 85 -6.87 4.77 15.36
C LYS A 85 -5.98 3.81 14.57
N LYS A 86 -5.15 3.06 15.30
CA LYS A 86 -4.23 2.07 14.73
C LYS A 86 -4.85 0.68 14.74
N HIS A 87 -4.67 -0.06 13.65
CA HIS A 87 -5.00 -1.48 13.55
C HIS A 87 -3.76 -2.24 13.07
N ASP A 88 -3.08 -2.91 14.01
CA ASP A 88 -1.90 -3.73 13.73
C ASP A 88 -2.35 -5.11 13.28
N CYS A 89 -2.79 -5.22 12.04
CA CYS A 89 -3.23 -6.50 11.49
C CYS A 89 -3.05 -6.55 9.97
N PHE A 90 -2.87 -7.76 9.48
CA PHE A 90 -2.97 -8.05 8.06
C PHE A 90 -4.45 -8.17 7.69
N PHE A 91 -4.93 -7.33 6.75
CA PHE A 91 -6.31 -7.40 6.32
C PHE A 91 -6.52 -8.58 5.36
N LEU A 92 -7.36 -9.52 5.76
CA LEU A 92 -7.75 -10.73 5.02
C LEU A 92 -9.25 -11.01 5.27
N PRO A 93 -9.88 -11.94 4.53
CA PRO A 93 -11.25 -12.36 4.81
C PRO A 93 -11.48 -12.79 6.26
N GLU A 94 -10.47 -13.44 6.88
CA GLU A 94 -10.54 -13.93 8.26
C GLU A 94 -10.49 -12.81 9.30
N THR A 95 -9.87 -11.67 8.98
CA THR A 95 -9.77 -10.51 9.86
C THR A 95 -10.83 -9.44 9.58
N ALA A 96 -11.49 -9.49 8.42
CA ALA A 96 -12.54 -8.55 8.03
C ALA A 96 -13.67 -8.39 9.07
N PRO A 97 -14.13 -9.46 9.77
CA PRO A 97 -15.16 -9.33 10.79
C PRO A 97 -14.78 -8.50 12.03
N GLN A 98 -13.50 -8.16 12.20
CA GLN A 98 -13.03 -7.30 13.29
C GLN A 98 -13.32 -5.82 13.04
N PHE A 99 -13.77 -5.46 11.82
CA PHE A 99 -14.04 -4.09 11.41
C PHE A 99 -15.54 -3.83 11.29
N ASP A 100 -16.00 -2.76 11.91
CA ASP A 100 -17.30 -2.18 11.62
C ASP A 100 -17.13 -1.16 10.48
N PHE A 101 -17.39 -1.62 9.26
CA PHE A 101 -17.23 -0.77 8.07
C PHE A 101 -18.25 0.38 8.03
N SER A 102 -19.41 0.24 8.69
CA SER A 102 -20.45 1.25 8.69
C SER A 102 -20.08 2.55 9.41
N CYS A 103 -19.03 2.51 10.23
CA CYS A 103 -18.54 3.69 10.95
C CYS A 103 -17.63 4.62 10.13
N TYR A 104 -17.34 4.27 8.88
CA TYR A 104 -16.48 5.08 8.00
C TYR A 104 -17.29 5.88 7.00
N ASP A 105 -16.86 7.11 6.75
CA ASP A 105 -17.42 7.96 5.69
C ASP A 105 -16.78 7.67 4.33
N TYR A 106 -15.56 7.14 4.34
CA TYR A 106 -14.84 6.74 3.15
C TYR A 106 -13.77 5.68 3.46
N ILE A 107 -13.50 4.80 2.49
CA ILE A 107 -12.46 3.76 2.60
C ILE A 107 -11.46 3.94 1.45
N VAL A 108 -10.17 3.88 1.78
CA VAL A 108 -9.07 3.88 0.80
C VAL A 108 -8.36 2.54 0.84
N ASP A 109 -8.35 1.86 -0.29
CA ASP A 109 -7.65 0.61 -0.51
C ASP A 109 -6.29 0.88 -1.17
N ALA A 110 -5.23 0.78 -0.38
CA ALA A 110 -3.84 0.86 -0.83
C ALA A 110 -3.06 -0.45 -0.56
N ILE A 111 -3.79 -1.58 -0.42
CA ILE A 111 -3.23 -2.91 -0.24
C ILE A 111 -2.63 -3.40 -1.58
N ASP A 112 -1.64 -4.28 -1.55
CA ASP A 112 -1.01 -4.88 -2.73
C ASP A 112 -1.54 -6.28 -3.08
N THR A 113 -2.21 -6.95 -2.14
CA THR A 113 -2.71 -8.32 -2.29
C THR A 113 -4.10 -8.37 -2.91
N VAL A 114 -4.26 -9.07 -4.02
CA VAL A 114 -5.54 -9.16 -4.76
C VAL A 114 -6.69 -9.69 -3.89
N THR A 115 -6.46 -10.75 -3.11
CA THR A 115 -7.48 -11.33 -2.23
C THR A 115 -8.00 -10.33 -1.22
N ALA A 116 -7.10 -9.61 -0.54
CA ALA A 116 -7.47 -8.59 0.44
C ALA A 116 -8.21 -7.41 -0.20
N LYS A 117 -7.77 -6.94 -1.39
CA LYS A 117 -8.47 -5.88 -2.14
C LYS A 117 -9.91 -6.28 -2.50
N LEU A 118 -10.11 -7.51 -2.94
CA LEU A 118 -11.45 -8.02 -3.29
C LEU A 118 -12.34 -8.05 -2.05
N GLU A 119 -11.84 -8.57 -0.95
CA GLU A 119 -12.58 -8.63 0.31
C GLU A 119 -12.93 -7.23 0.82
N LEU A 120 -11.97 -6.30 0.83
CA LEU A 120 -12.20 -4.93 1.28
C LEU A 120 -13.28 -4.22 0.45
N ILE A 121 -13.24 -4.40 -0.88
CA ILE A 121 -14.26 -3.83 -1.77
C ILE A 121 -15.62 -4.44 -1.49
N MET A 122 -15.71 -5.75 -1.26
CA MET A 122 -16.96 -6.42 -0.90
C MET A 122 -17.52 -5.91 0.42
N CYS A 123 -16.69 -5.81 1.46
CA CYS A 123 -17.10 -5.27 2.76
C CYS A 123 -17.60 -3.84 2.65
N ALA A 124 -16.89 -2.96 1.94
CA ALA A 124 -17.29 -1.57 1.71
C ALA A 124 -18.64 -1.48 0.99
N LYS A 125 -18.84 -2.27 -0.08
CA LYS A 125 -20.10 -2.30 -0.83
C LYS A 125 -21.26 -2.82 0.02
N ASN A 126 -21.05 -3.86 0.80
CA ASN A 126 -22.09 -4.41 1.70
C ASN A 126 -22.48 -3.42 2.80
N ALA A 127 -21.52 -2.62 3.28
CA ALA A 127 -21.78 -1.57 4.27
C ALA A 127 -22.33 -0.27 3.65
N GLY A 128 -22.42 -0.17 2.32
CA GLY A 128 -22.86 1.05 1.64
C GLY A 128 -21.86 2.21 1.73
N VAL A 129 -20.59 1.94 2.09
CA VAL A 129 -19.55 2.96 2.27
C VAL A 129 -18.79 3.17 0.96
N PRO A 130 -18.55 4.42 0.55
CA PRO A 130 -17.74 4.71 -0.63
C PRO A 130 -16.30 4.24 -0.45
N ILE A 131 -15.76 3.63 -1.52
CA ILE A 131 -14.39 3.14 -1.55
C ILE A 131 -13.68 3.59 -2.81
N ILE A 132 -12.39 3.90 -2.70
CA ILE A 132 -11.47 4.07 -3.84
C ILE A 132 -10.27 3.14 -3.68
N SER A 133 -9.89 2.46 -4.77
CA SER A 133 -8.83 1.46 -4.75
C SER A 133 -7.65 1.87 -5.63
N ALA A 134 -6.44 1.79 -5.08
CA ALA A 134 -5.19 1.94 -5.82
C ALA A 134 -4.94 0.72 -6.71
N MET A 135 -4.66 0.94 -7.98
CA MET A 135 -4.21 -0.13 -8.88
C MET A 135 -2.68 -0.20 -8.94
N GLY A 136 -2.09 -0.87 -9.93
CA GLY A 136 -0.65 -1.10 -10.01
C GLY A 136 0.16 0.19 -10.23
N ALA A 137 1.05 0.50 -9.28
CA ALA A 137 1.99 1.63 -9.33
C ALA A 137 3.45 1.21 -9.60
N GLY A 138 3.74 -0.09 -9.59
CA GLY A 138 5.09 -0.61 -9.83
C GLY A 138 5.47 -0.67 -11.31
N ASN A 139 6.79 -0.65 -11.58
CA ASN A 139 7.38 -0.68 -12.92
C ASN A 139 6.87 0.46 -13.84
N LYS A 140 6.79 1.67 -13.27
CA LYS A 140 6.28 2.88 -13.92
C LYS A 140 7.09 4.09 -13.48
N THR A 141 7.21 5.08 -14.35
CA THR A 141 8.02 6.28 -14.13
C THR A 141 7.26 7.59 -14.34
N ASP A 142 6.14 7.55 -15.06
CA ASP A 142 5.35 8.73 -15.38
C ASP A 142 4.18 8.94 -14.41
N PRO A 143 4.28 9.87 -13.44
CA PRO A 143 3.18 10.19 -12.54
C PRO A 143 2.03 10.92 -13.22
N THR A 144 2.24 11.50 -14.41
CA THR A 144 1.21 12.25 -15.17
C THR A 144 0.24 11.32 -15.90
N ALA A 145 0.61 10.05 -16.06
CA ALA A 145 -0.23 9.02 -16.67
C ALA A 145 -1.31 8.46 -15.71
N LEU A 146 -1.39 8.98 -14.47
CA LEU A 146 -2.40 8.56 -13.51
C LEU A 146 -3.80 9.08 -13.86
N ARG A 147 -4.81 8.24 -13.63
CA ARG A 147 -6.24 8.56 -13.87
C ARG A 147 -7.09 8.01 -12.73
N ILE A 148 -8.09 8.81 -12.32
CA ILE A 148 -9.23 8.34 -11.52
C ILE A 148 -10.34 7.97 -12.50
N ALA A 149 -10.87 6.76 -12.39
CA ALA A 149 -11.94 6.27 -13.25
C ALA A 149 -12.73 5.16 -12.56
N ASP A 150 -13.83 4.75 -13.17
CA ASP A 150 -14.46 3.48 -12.82
C ASP A 150 -13.60 2.31 -13.29
N ILE A 151 -13.59 1.21 -12.55
CA ILE A 151 -12.79 0.03 -12.89
C ILE A 151 -13.18 -0.56 -14.25
N SER A 152 -14.44 -0.39 -14.68
CA SER A 152 -14.92 -0.85 -15.98
C SER A 152 -14.25 -0.12 -17.16
N GLU A 153 -13.82 1.12 -16.95
CA GLU A 153 -13.19 2.00 -17.96
C GLU A 153 -11.66 1.86 -18.02
N THR A 154 -11.07 1.09 -17.08
CA THR A 154 -9.61 0.98 -17.01
C THR A 154 -9.02 0.23 -18.19
N SER A 155 -7.85 0.67 -18.64
CA SER A 155 -7.05 0.07 -19.71
C SER A 155 -5.61 -0.21 -19.24
N VAL A 156 -4.81 -0.93 -20.01
CA VAL A 156 -3.36 -1.14 -19.84
C VAL A 156 -2.98 -1.84 -18.52
N CYS A 157 -3.50 -1.42 -17.37
CA CYS A 157 -3.11 -1.91 -16.05
C CYS A 157 -3.49 -3.39 -15.83
N ARG A 158 -2.47 -4.27 -15.63
CA ARG A 158 -2.68 -5.71 -15.41
C ARG A 158 -3.48 -5.98 -14.13
N LEU A 159 -3.20 -5.25 -13.03
CA LEU A 159 -3.92 -5.42 -11.77
C LEU A 159 -5.40 -5.04 -11.94
N ALA A 160 -5.70 -3.89 -12.56
CA ALA A 160 -7.08 -3.47 -12.82
C ALA A 160 -7.85 -4.51 -13.65
N ARG A 161 -7.19 -5.14 -14.65
CA ARG A 161 -7.79 -6.21 -15.45
C ARG A 161 -8.15 -7.43 -14.61
N ILE A 162 -7.26 -7.84 -13.69
CA ILE A 162 -7.52 -8.95 -12.77
C ILE A 162 -8.67 -8.60 -11.83
N MET A 163 -8.61 -7.44 -11.18
CA MET A 163 -9.62 -6.97 -10.24
C MET A 163 -11.00 -6.89 -10.91
N ARG A 164 -11.10 -6.29 -12.08
CA ARG A 164 -12.35 -6.19 -12.86
C ARG A 164 -12.95 -7.55 -13.15
N LYS A 165 -12.13 -8.53 -13.55
CA LYS A 165 -12.58 -9.90 -13.82
C LYS A 165 -13.12 -10.56 -12.54
N GLU A 166 -12.40 -10.45 -11.45
CA GLU A 166 -12.76 -11.10 -10.18
C GLU A 166 -13.94 -10.43 -9.48
N LEU A 167 -14.07 -9.11 -9.58
CA LEU A 167 -15.21 -8.34 -9.05
C LEU A 167 -16.51 -8.66 -9.81
N ARG A 168 -16.45 -8.78 -11.14
CA ARG A 168 -17.63 -9.18 -11.94
C ARG A 168 -18.17 -10.55 -11.55
N LYS A 169 -17.33 -11.51 -11.22
CA LYS A 169 -17.76 -12.84 -10.73
C LYS A 169 -18.53 -12.73 -9.40
N ARG A 170 -18.36 -11.62 -8.66
CA ARG A 170 -19.00 -11.32 -7.37
C ARG A 170 -20.17 -10.34 -7.50
N GLY A 171 -20.57 -10.04 -8.73
CA GLY A 171 -21.67 -9.11 -9.00
C GLY A 171 -21.31 -7.64 -8.80
N ILE A 172 -20.02 -7.29 -8.71
CA ILE A 172 -19.55 -5.91 -8.55
C ILE A 172 -18.95 -5.44 -9.88
N GLU A 173 -19.64 -4.50 -10.51
CA GLU A 173 -19.22 -3.95 -11.81
C GLU A 173 -18.53 -2.59 -11.69
N HIS A 174 -18.88 -1.80 -10.68
CA HIS A 174 -18.47 -0.41 -10.52
C HIS A 174 -17.69 -0.19 -9.23
N VAL A 175 -16.42 0.20 -9.36
CA VAL A 175 -15.54 0.61 -8.27
C VAL A 175 -14.67 1.75 -8.74
N LYS A 176 -14.62 2.83 -7.97
CA LYS A 176 -13.71 3.95 -8.25
C LYS A 176 -12.27 3.51 -7.99
N VAL A 177 -11.38 3.75 -8.94
CA VAL A 177 -9.98 3.34 -8.86
C VAL A 177 -9.04 4.44 -9.33
N CYS A 178 -7.80 4.43 -8.81
CA CYS A 178 -6.69 5.16 -9.38
C CYS A 178 -5.76 4.17 -10.10
N TYR A 179 -5.50 4.40 -11.38
CA TYR A 179 -4.62 3.55 -12.19
C TYR A 179 -3.75 4.40 -13.12
N SER A 180 -2.67 3.81 -13.62
CA SER A 180 -1.82 4.46 -14.63
C SER A 180 -2.09 3.89 -16.01
N THR A 181 -2.15 4.76 -17.01
CA THR A 181 -2.23 4.40 -18.44
C THR A 181 -0.86 4.09 -19.04
N GLU A 182 0.23 4.30 -18.30
CA GLU A 182 1.58 3.93 -18.71
C GLU A 182 1.72 2.40 -18.77
N PRO A 183 2.27 1.81 -19.84
CA PRO A 183 2.67 0.41 -19.89
C PRO A 183 3.73 0.11 -18.81
N SER A 184 3.66 -1.07 -18.19
CA SER A 184 4.69 -1.47 -17.23
C SER A 184 6.02 -1.72 -17.92
N ILE A 185 7.10 -1.13 -17.41
CA ILE A 185 8.46 -1.39 -17.86
C ILE A 185 8.84 -2.81 -17.45
N THR A 186 9.43 -3.58 -18.36
CA THR A 186 10.03 -4.88 -18.04
C THR A 186 11.48 -4.60 -17.66
N PRO A 187 11.92 -4.86 -16.42
CA PRO A 187 13.33 -4.73 -16.06
C PRO A 187 14.19 -5.66 -16.93
N ASP A 188 15.34 -5.18 -17.39
CA ASP A 188 16.32 -6.03 -18.07
C ASP A 188 16.87 -7.06 -17.08
N GLU A 189 16.61 -8.35 -17.33
CA GLU A 189 17.05 -9.48 -16.50
C GLU A 189 18.61 -9.64 -16.41
N LYS A 190 19.37 -8.82 -17.14
CA LYS A 190 20.84 -8.92 -17.22
C LYS A 190 21.61 -8.28 -16.08
N GLN A 191 20.99 -7.47 -15.21
CA GLN A 191 21.71 -6.80 -14.11
C GLN A 191 21.75 -7.56 -12.79
N GLU A 192 20.86 -8.53 -12.56
CA GLU A 192 20.85 -9.29 -11.30
C GLU A 192 21.97 -10.34 -11.16
N ASN A 193 22.64 -10.72 -12.27
CA ASN A 193 23.70 -11.75 -12.25
C ASN A 193 25.12 -11.21 -12.08
N GLN A 194 25.35 -9.91 -11.97
CA GLN A 194 26.70 -9.35 -11.82
C GLN A 194 27.08 -8.95 -10.39
N GLU A 195 26.14 -8.82 -9.47
CA GLU A 195 26.45 -8.46 -8.07
C GLU A 195 26.77 -9.64 -7.16
N GLN A 196 26.57 -10.88 -7.61
CA GLN A 196 26.85 -12.08 -6.79
C GLN A 196 28.25 -12.70 -6.99
N VAL A 197 29.14 -12.11 -7.78
CA VAL A 197 30.45 -12.73 -8.12
C VAL A 197 31.66 -12.00 -7.50
N THR A 198 31.49 -10.96 -6.71
CA THR A 198 32.62 -10.20 -6.13
C THR A 198 32.77 -10.28 -4.61
N GLU A 199 32.35 -11.37 -3.98
CA GLU A 199 32.79 -11.70 -2.63
C GLU A 199 33.53 -13.04 -2.64
N SER A 200 34.81 -13.03 -3.01
CA SER A 200 35.70 -14.10 -2.68
C SER A 200 37.12 -13.57 -2.50
N GLN A 201 37.52 -13.68 -1.26
CA GLN A 201 38.84 -13.95 -0.67
C GLN A 201 39.75 -12.79 -0.30
N PRO A 202 40.09 -12.70 0.99
CA PRO A 202 41.50 -12.49 1.34
C PRO A 202 42.14 -13.81 1.80
N THR A 203 43.13 -14.20 1.06
CA THR A 203 44.13 -15.19 1.49
C THR A 203 44.93 -14.65 2.65
N CYS A 204 45.02 -15.40 3.75
CA CYS A 204 46.19 -15.41 4.61
C CYS A 204 46.39 -16.81 5.20
N ALA A 205 47.57 -17.28 5.05
CA ALA A 205 48.08 -18.57 5.47
C ALA A 205 48.41 -18.62 6.96
N ASP A 206 48.48 -19.84 7.44
CA ASP A 206 49.34 -20.44 8.48
C ASP A 206 48.75 -20.69 9.88
N SER A 207 48.68 -21.94 10.11
CA SER A 207 49.30 -22.84 11.11
C SER A 207 48.45 -23.34 12.29
N HIS A 208 48.34 -24.70 12.25
CA HIS A 208 48.35 -25.69 13.36
C HIS A 208 47.34 -25.60 14.51
N SER A 209 46.51 -26.56 14.74
CA SER A 209 46.68 -27.92 15.28
C SER A 209 45.34 -28.56 15.71
N THR A 210 45.20 -29.78 15.27
CA THR A 210 44.63 -31.00 15.91
C THR A 210 43.46 -30.98 16.90
N LEU A 211 42.48 -31.83 16.59
CA LEU A 211 41.87 -32.95 17.30
C LEU A 211 40.36 -32.91 17.52
N ASN A 212 39.73 -33.99 16.97
CA ASN A 212 38.61 -34.83 17.39
C ASN A 212 37.18 -34.34 17.18
N ALA A 213 36.49 -34.93 16.24
CA ALA A 213 35.51 -36.03 16.23
C ALA A 213 34.31 -35.85 17.16
N ASP A 214 33.09 -35.68 16.57
CA ASP A 214 32.04 -36.68 16.55
C ASP A 214 30.79 -36.22 15.77
N SER A 215 30.39 -37.08 14.89
CA SER A 215 29.08 -37.47 14.39
C SER A 215 27.87 -36.52 14.51
N ALA A 216 27.32 -36.09 13.36
CA ALA A 216 25.89 -36.06 13.10
C ALA A 216 25.59 -36.08 11.58
N ALA A 217 24.63 -36.91 11.22
CA ALA A 217 24.26 -37.28 9.85
C ALA A 217 23.69 -36.13 9.00
N PRO A 218 23.76 -36.24 7.66
CA PRO A 218 23.27 -35.19 6.76
C PRO A 218 21.75 -35.27 6.60
N HIS A 219 21.08 -34.15 6.87
CA HIS A 219 19.70 -33.95 6.45
C HIS A 219 19.65 -33.76 4.94
N ALA A 220 18.92 -34.64 4.28
CA ALA A 220 18.64 -34.61 2.86
C ALA A 220 17.86 -33.32 2.51
N GLU A 221 18.46 -32.46 1.72
CA GLU A 221 17.75 -31.37 1.05
C GLU A 221 16.83 -31.93 -0.03
N SER A 222 15.54 -31.78 0.14
CA SER A 222 14.55 -32.07 -0.88
C SER A 222 14.58 -30.95 -1.94
N THR A 223 15.20 -31.24 -3.08
CA THR A 223 15.16 -30.41 -4.29
C THR A 223 13.79 -30.53 -4.95
N THR A 224 12.84 -29.69 -4.55
CA THR A 224 11.65 -29.41 -5.37
C THR A 224 11.99 -28.33 -6.39
N PRO A 225 11.58 -28.46 -7.67
CA PRO A 225 11.87 -27.44 -8.68
C PRO A 225 11.07 -26.18 -8.36
N HIS A 226 11.76 -25.08 -8.06
CA HIS A 226 11.16 -23.76 -7.87
C HIS A 226 10.48 -23.30 -9.17
N LYS A 227 9.14 -23.33 -9.21
CA LYS A 227 8.33 -22.58 -10.18
C LYS A 227 8.75 -21.11 -10.07
N GLY A 228 9.14 -20.53 -11.21
CA GLY A 228 9.72 -19.21 -11.38
C GLY A 228 9.29 -18.17 -10.35
N ARG A 229 10.26 -17.67 -9.60
CA ARG A 229 10.12 -16.58 -8.64
C ARG A 229 9.60 -15.36 -9.41
N ARG A 230 8.39 -14.89 -9.09
CA ARG A 230 7.89 -13.63 -9.65
C ARG A 230 8.83 -12.53 -9.21
N SER A 231 9.47 -11.83 -10.18
CA SER A 231 10.31 -10.69 -9.87
C SER A 231 9.50 -9.65 -9.09
N THR A 232 10.09 -9.13 -8.01
CA THR A 232 9.49 -8.03 -7.24
C THR A 232 9.39 -6.81 -8.16
N PRO A 233 8.22 -6.18 -8.35
CA PRO A 233 8.11 -5.00 -9.20
C PRO A 233 9.00 -3.88 -8.69
N GLY A 234 9.77 -3.27 -9.59
CA GLY A 234 10.54 -2.06 -9.29
C GLY A 234 9.60 -0.92 -8.91
N SER A 235 10.07 -0.01 -8.06
CA SER A 235 9.29 1.15 -7.63
C SER A 235 10.20 2.36 -7.41
N ASN A 236 9.61 3.56 -7.47
CA ASN A 236 10.28 4.84 -7.26
C ASN A 236 9.41 5.77 -6.39
N ALA A 237 9.92 6.96 -6.09
CA ALA A 237 9.20 7.95 -5.27
C ALA A 237 8.08 8.69 -6.04
N PHE A 238 8.00 8.57 -7.36
CA PHE A 238 7.10 9.43 -8.16
C PHE A 238 5.70 8.85 -8.29
N VAL A 239 5.56 7.71 -8.95
CA VAL A 239 4.25 7.15 -9.31
C VAL A 239 3.43 6.73 -8.08
N PRO A 240 3.96 5.98 -7.09
CA PRO A 240 3.20 5.64 -5.90
C PRO A 240 2.78 6.86 -5.08
N CYS A 241 3.67 7.85 -4.93
CA CYS A 241 3.37 9.05 -4.15
C CYS A 241 2.30 9.91 -4.84
N ALA A 242 2.42 10.14 -6.14
CA ALA A 242 1.42 10.87 -6.91
C ALA A 242 0.06 10.16 -6.92
N MET A 243 0.05 8.82 -6.98
CA MET A 243 -1.17 8.02 -6.86
C MET A 243 -1.83 8.23 -5.50
N GLY A 244 -1.06 8.25 -4.40
CA GLY A 244 -1.58 8.53 -3.07
C GLY A 244 -2.21 9.92 -2.96
N LEU A 245 -1.56 10.94 -3.51
CA LEU A 245 -2.11 12.31 -3.57
C LEU A 245 -3.40 12.38 -4.41
N ALA A 246 -3.46 11.71 -5.56
CA ALA A 246 -4.66 11.65 -6.39
C ALA A 246 -5.83 10.97 -5.67
N LEU A 247 -5.57 9.87 -4.95
CA LEU A 247 -6.58 9.19 -4.12
C LEU A 247 -7.10 10.11 -3.01
N ALA A 248 -6.21 10.77 -2.27
CA ALA A 248 -6.57 11.69 -1.21
C ALA A 248 -7.42 12.87 -1.72
N ALA A 249 -7.04 13.44 -2.87
CA ALA A 249 -7.80 14.53 -3.49
C ALA A 249 -9.22 14.10 -3.86
N GLU A 250 -9.40 12.87 -4.36
CA GLU A 250 -10.72 12.33 -4.68
C GLU A 250 -11.56 12.07 -3.43
N VAL A 251 -10.96 11.58 -2.34
CA VAL A 251 -11.64 11.42 -1.04
C VAL A 251 -12.11 12.77 -0.51
N VAL A 252 -11.22 13.77 -0.49
CA VAL A 252 -11.55 15.12 -0.02
C VAL A 252 -12.70 15.71 -0.84
N ARG A 253 -12.64 15.61 -2.18
CA ARG A 253 -13.71 16.08 -3.07
C ARG A 253 -15.04 15.41 -2.71
N SER A 254 -15.04 14.07 -2.59
CA SER A 254 -16.26 13.31 -2.29
C SER A 254 -16.87 13.66 -0.92
N LEU A 255 -16.04 14.01 0.06
CA LEU A 255 -16.50 14.40 1.40
C LEU A 255 -17.04 15.85 1.41
N THR A 256 -16.43 16.75 0.66
CA THR A 256 -16.82 18.18 0.62
C THR A 256 -18.03 18.43 -0.29
N ASP A 257 -18.17 17.69 -1.41
CA ASP A 257 -19.31 17.84 -2.33
C ASP A 257 -20.65 17.40 -1.68
N LYS A 258 -20.62 16.44 -0.76
CA LYS A 258 -21.80 16.05 0.03
C LYS A 258 -22.35 17.23 0.86
N ALA A 259 -21.46 18.06 1.41
CA ALA A 259 -21.85 19.21 2.23
C ALA A 259 -22.51 20.34 1.40
N THR A 260 -22.15 20.49 0.13
CA THR A 260 -22.74 21.50 -0.77
C THR A 260 -24.06 21.07 -1.37
N SER A 261 -24.36 19.76 -1.41
CA SER A 261 -25.61 19.21 -1.99
C SER A 261 -26.74 19.13 -0.98
N THR A 262 -26.52 19.41 0.29
CA THR A 262 -27.52 19.32 1.39
C THR A 262 -28.05 20.70 1.81
N ASN A 263 -27.52 21.77 1.22
CA ASN A 263 -28.02 23.16 1.36
C ASN A 263 -28.75 23.60 0.08
#